data_a90001fc3f7f310b2a1b3a01b8fbed52
#
_entry.id   a90001fc3f7f310b2a1b3a01b8fbed52
#
_cell.length_a   1.000
_cell.length_b   1.000
_cell.length_c   1.000
_cell.angle_alpha   90.00
_cell.angle_beta   90.00
_cell.angle_gamma   90.00
#
_symmetry.space_group_name_H-M   'P 1'
#
loop_
_entity.id
_entity.type
_entity.pdbx_description
1 polymer ?
#
loop_
_entity_poly.entity_id
_entity_poly.type
_entity_poly.pdbx_seq_one_letter_code
_entity_poly.pdbx_strand_id
1 'polypeptide(L)'
;TYLLPVLIAATGGRMVGGDRGLVMGAIAIIGCIAGVGGTQGQPMLMAAMVMGPFSGWVIKKFDQMMDGHMPAGFEMLINNFSVGILGMLIAILGYYIIGPFMTGVLTVLTYGVDILVNKGLIPLVAIFIEPAKVLFLNNAINHGIFTPIGAEQAAQTGKSIMYMLEANPGPGLVVLLA
;
A
#
# COMPACT_ATOMS: atom_id res chain seq x y z
N THR A 1 10.40 -6.23 3.61
CA THR A 1 9.01 -6.20 3.12
C THR A 1 8.08 -5.44 4.06
N TYR A 2 8.22 -5.55 5.39
CA TYR A 2 7.35 -4.88 6.37
C TYR A 2 7.78 -3.46 6.73
N LEU A 3 9.07 -3.20 6.81
CA LEU A 3 9.60 -1.96 7.38
C LEU A 3 9.08 -0.72 6.65
N LEU A 4 9.16 -0.73 5.33
CA LEU A 4 8.78 0.44 4.52
C LEU A 4 7.28 0.77 4.62
N PRO A 5 6.34 -0.18 4.42
CA PRO A 5 4.92 0.10 4.63
C PRO A 5 4.58 0.59 6.04
N VAL A 6 5.22 0.01 7.08
CA VAL A 6 4.99 0.44 8.47
C VAL A 6 5.47 1.87 8.70
N LEU A 7 6.65 2.23 8.19
CA LEU A 7 7.17 3.60 8.33
C LEU A 7 6.30 4.62 7.57
N ILE A 8 5.84 4.28 6.36
CA ILE A 8 4.95 5.15 5.59
C ILE A 8 3.63 5.37 6.33
N ALA A 9 2.98 4.29 6.80
CA ALA A 9 1.72 4.39 7.52
C ALA A 9 1.87 5.11 8.86
N ALA A 10 2.94 4.85 9.60
CA ALA A 10 3.26 5.54 10.84
C ALA A 10 3.43 7.05 10.61
N THR A 11 4.24 7.43 9.61
CA THR A 11 4.49 8.83 9.27
C THR A 11 3.20 9.51 8.78
N GLY A 12 2.43 8.86 7.90
CA GLY A 12 1.13 9.35 7.44
C GLY A 12 0.14 9.55 8.58
N GLY A 13 0.08 8.61 9.53
CA GLY A 13 -0.71 8.71 10.74
C GLY A 13 -0.28 9.88 11.64
N ARG A 14 1.04 10.08 11.79
CA ARG A 14 1.61 11.20 12.56
C ARG A 14 1.24 12.56 11.97
N MET A 15 1.28 12.70 10.66
CA MET A 15 0.93 13.96 9.98
C MET A 15 -0.49 14.43 10.29
N VAL A 16 -1.42 13.51 10.52
CA VAL A 16 -2.84 13.81 10.74
C VAL A 16 -3.24 13.78 12.22
N GLY A 17 -2.77 12.78 12.97
CA GLY A 17 -3.17 12.48 14.34
C GLY A 17 -2.05 12.63 15.39
N GLY A 18 -0.90 13.24 15.04
CA GLY A 18 0.22 13.40 15.95
C GLY A 18 0.85 12.07 16.38
N ASP A 19 1.49 12.02 17.52
CA ASP A 19 2.21 10.82 17.98
C ASP A 19 1.29 9.62 18.21
N ARG A 20 0.05 9.85 18.60
CA ARG A 20 -0.96 8.79 18.72
C ARG A 20 -1.35 8.22 17.34
N GLY A 21 -1.46 9.10 16.34
CA GLY A 21 -1.69 8.71 14.95
C GLY A 21 -0.54 7.88 14.36
N LEU A 22 0.71 8.15 14.77
CA LEU A 22 1.88 7.36 14.39
C LEU A 22 1.71 5.90 14.82
N VAL A 23 1.38 5.67 16.10
CA VAL A 23 1.21 4.32 16.64
C VAL A 23 0.05 3.59 15.96
N MET A 24 -1.10 4.28 15.80
CA MET A 24 -2.25 3.72 15.13
C MET A 24 -1.99 3.38 13.66
N GLY A 25 -1.25 4.22 12.94
CA GLY A 25 -0.85 3.96 11.55
C GLY A 25 0.00 2.71 11.42
N ALA A 26 0.96 2.52 12.33
CA ALA A 26 1.79 1.33 12.37
C ALA A 26 0.96 0.05 12.64
N ILE A 27 0.03 0.09 13.59
CA ILE A 27 -0.85 -1.05 13.91
C ILE A 27 -1.80 -1.36 12.73
N ALA A 28 -2.39 -0.34 12.15
CA ALA A 28 -3.34 -0.47 11.04
C ALA A 28 -2.75 -1.18 9.82
N ILE A 29 -1.53 -0.81 9.42
CA ILE A 29 -0.90 -1.43 8.25
C ILE A 29 -0.45 -2.86 8.50
N ILE A 30 -0.08 -3.22 9.74
CA ILE A 30 0.22 -4.61 10.09
C ILE A 30 -1.02 -5.48 9.91
N GLY A 31 -2.21 -4.98 10.26
CA GLY A 31 -3.47 -5.65 9.97
C GLY A 31 -3.69 -5.91 8.48
N CYS A 32 -3.45 -4.90 7.63
CA CYS A 32 -3.55 -5.06 6.18
C CYS A 32 -2.56 -6.10 5.64
N ILE A 33 -1.30 -6.06 6.09
CA ILE A 33 -0.26 -6.99 5.66
C ILE A 33 -0.63 -8.42 6.07
N ALA A 34 -1.13 -8.62 7.29
CA ALA A 34 -1.58 -9.92 7.77
C ALA A 34 -2.74 -10.48 6.93
N GLY A 35 -3.68 -9.62 6.49
CA GLY A 35 -4.82 -10.00 5.65
C GLY A 35 -4.46 -10.48 4.24
N VAL A 36 -3.26 -10.20 3.78
CA VAL A 36 -2.80 -10.55 2.41
C VAL A 36 -1.75 -11.67 2.42
N GLY A 37 -1.62 -12.40 3.52
CA GLY A 37 -0.69 -13.52 3.63
C GLY A 37 0.70 -13.16 4.19
N GLY A 38 0.83 -12.04 4.85
CA GLY A 38 2.04 -11.68 5.61
C GLY A 38 3.28 -11.47 4.74
N THR A 39 4.39 -12.14 5.09
CA THR A 39 5.70 -11.99 4.43
C THR A 39 5.74 -12.46 2.99
N GLN A 40 4.85 -13.35 2.62
CA GLN A 40 4.73 -13.92 1.27
C GLN A 40 3.82 -13.06 0.38
N GLY A 41 3.10 -12.11 0.98
CA GLY A 41 2.21 -11.22 0.27
C GLY A 41 2.95 -10.09 -0.45
N GLN A 42 2.18 -9.38 -1.25
CA GLN A 42 2.68 -8.24 -2.02
C GLN A 42 2.99 -7.05 -1.10
N PRO A 43 3.94 -6.18 -1.48
CA PRO A 43 4.23 -4.99 -0.70
C PRO A 43 3.02 -4.06 -0.64
N MET A 44 2.51 -3.84 0.57
CA MET A 44 1.30 -3.03 0.84
C MET A 44 1.61 -1.53 0.97
N LEU A 45 2.44 -0.99 0.05
CA LEU A 45 2.82 0.43 0.08
C LEU A 45 1.63 1.35 -0.14
N MET A 46 0.78 1.02 -1.11
CA MET A 46 -0.43 1.79 -1.41
C MET A 46 -1.43 1.73 -0.24
N ALA A 47 -1.63 0.55 0.36
CA ALA A 47 -2.44 0.43 1.56
C ALA A 47 -1.88 1.28 2.72
N ALA A 48 -0.56 1.35 2.86
CA ALA A 48 0.09 2.17 3.90
C ALA A 48 -0.18 3.67 3.70
N MET A 49 -0.17 4.15 2.46
CA MET A 49 -0.45 5.56 2.13
C MET A 49 -1.91 5.95 2.44
N VAL A 50 -2.84 5.01 2.38
CA VAL A 50 -4.26 5.24 2.71
C VAL A 50 -4.51 5.03 4.20
N MET A 51 -4.03 3.92 4.76
CA MET A 51 -4.30 3.55 6.15
C MET A 51 -3.60 4.44 7.17
N GLY A 52 -2.43 4.98 6.84
CA GLY A 52 -1.72 5.91 7.72
C GLY A 52 -2.56 7.15 8.03
N PRO A 53 -2.86 8.01 7.05
CA PRO A 53 -3.67 9.20 7.27
C PRO A 53 -5.08 8.88 7.80
N PHE A 54 -5.70 7.78 7.35
CA PHE A 54 -7.00 7.35 7.84
C PHE A 54 -6.99 7.04 9.33
N SER A 55 -6.03 6.26 9.81
CA SER A 55 -5.89 5.95 11.24
C SER A 55 -5.58 7.20 12.07
N GLY A 56 -4.75 8.11 11.54
CA GLY A 56 -4.49 9.41 12.15
C GLY A 56 -5.75 10.29 12.23
N TRP A 57 -6.59 10.27 11.21
CA TRP A 57 -7.85 10.98 11.20
C TRP A 57 -8.84 10.42 12.25
N VAL A 58 -8.93 9.09 12.38
CA VAL A 58 -9.81 8.44 13.37
C VAL A 58 -9.41 8.83 14.78
N ILE A 59 -8.13 8.76 15.13
CA ILE A 59 -7.68 9.13 16.48
C ILE A 59 -7.87 10.62 16.76
N LYS A 60 -7.60 11.48 15.79
CA LYS A 60 -7.85 12.92 15.90
C LYS A 60 -9.32 13.22 16.14
N LYS A 61 -10.22 12.52 15.44
CA LYS A 61 -11.66 12.67 15.61
C LYS A 61 -12.11 12.20 17.00
N PHE A 62 -11.55 11.08 17.47
CA PHE A 62 -11.79 10.57 18.80
C PHE A 62 -11.33 11.58 19.88
N ASP A 63 -10.13 12.14 19.73
CA ASP A 63 -9.57 13.11 20.66
C ASP A 63 -10.46 14.36 20.75
N GLN A 64 -10.92 14.87 19.61
CA GLN A 64 -11.85 16.01 19.56
C GLN A 64 -13.19 15.72 20.24
N MET A 65 -13.67 14.48 20.16
CA MET A 65 -14.92 14.08 20.82
C MET A 65 -14.77 13.93 22.34
N MET A 66 -13.58 13.50 22.77
CA MET A 66 -13.27 13.31 24.19
C MET A 66 -12.77 14.59 24.88
N ASP A 67 -12.42 15.61 24.11
CA ASP A 67 -11.93 16.88 24.63
C ASP A 67 -13.01 17.53 25.54
N GLY A 68 -12.59 17.91 26.74
CA GLY A 68 -13.52 18.44 27.76
C GLY A 68 -14.36 17.41 28.55
N HIS A 69 -14.29 16.11 28.22
CA HIS A 69 -15.01 15.04 28.94
C HIS A 69 -14.08 14.12 29.75
N MET A 70 -12.78 14.37 29.74
CA MET A 70 -11.80 13.53 30.45
C MET A 70 -11.73 13.93 31.93
N PRO A 71 -11.97 12.99 32.87
CA PRO A 71 -11.75 13.26 34.29
C PRO A 71 -10.25 13.41 34.58
N ALA A 72 -9.91 14.39 35.38
CA ALA A 72 -8.52 14.65 35.78
C ALA A 72 -7.89 13.41 36.45
N GLY A 73 -6.72 13.03 35.99
CA GLY A 73 -5.98 11.86 36.46
C GLY A 73 -6.16 10.58 35.64
N PHE A 74 -7.20 10.48 34.78
CA PHE A 74 -7.40 9.33 33.90
C PHE A 74 -6.93 9.56 32.45
N GLU A 75 -6.43 10.74 32.14
CA GLU A 75 -6.01 11.12 30.78
C GLU A 75 -5.02 10.14 30.17
N MET A 76 -3.99 9.73 30.94
CA MET A 76 -2.95 8.80 30.47
C MET A 76 -3.55 7.42 30.17
N LEU A 77 -4.46 6.94 31.01
CA LEU A 77 -5.13 5.66 30.84
C LEU A 77 -5.99 5.67 29.58
N ILE A 78 -6.86 6.67 29.45
CA ILE A 78 -7.76 6.81 28.28
C ILE A 78 -6.94 6.95 26.99
N ASN A 79 -5.87 7.72 27.02
CA ASN A 79 -5.01 7.93 25.86
C ASN A 79 -4.36 6.62 25.38
N ASN A 80 -3.84 5.81 26.26
CA ASN A 80 -3.20 4.55 25.90
C ASN A 80 -4.22 3.48 25.46
N PHE A 81 -5.30 3.32 26.24
CA PHE A 81 -6.33 2.33 25.89
C PHE A 81 -7.06 2.67 24.60
N SER A 82 -7.37 3.92 24.32
CA SER A 82 -8.04 4.31 23.08
C SER A 82 -7.17 4.02 21.85
N VAL A 83 -5.87 4.29 21.91
CA VAL A 83 -4.96 3.93 20.80
C VAL A 83 -4.93 2.43 20.57
N GLY A 84 -4.88 1.63 21.66
CA GLY A 84 -4.90 0.16 21.56
C GLY A 84 -6.19 -0.38 20.97
N ILE A 85 -7.33 0.04 21.51
CA ILE A 85 -8.67 -0.45 21.10
C ILE A 85 -8.99 0.00 19.67
N LEU A 86 -8.86 1.29 19.38
CA LEU A 86 -9.12 1.82 18.04
C LEU A 86 -8.11 1.29 17.01
N GLY A 87 -6.84 1.17 17.40
CA GLY A 87 -5.81 0.56 16.57
C GLY A 87 -6.15 -0.88 16.19
N MET A 88 -6.60 -1.68 17.15
CA MET A 88 -7.06 -3.05 16.91
C MET A 88 -8.26 -3.09 15.94
N LEU A 89 -9.27 -2.24 16.16
CA LEU A 89 -10.43 -2.20 15.27
C LEU A 89 -10.05 -1.82 13.84
N ILE A 90 -9.16 -0.83 13.67
CA ILE A 90 -8.67 -0.44 12.34
C ILE A 90 -7.79 -1.52 11.73
N ALA A 91 -6.99 -2.24 12.52
CA ALA A 91 -6.23 -3.38 12.03
C ALA A 91 -7.13 -4.51 11.52
N ILE A 92 -8.22 -4.82 12.23
CA ILE A 92 -9.23 -5.78 11.80
C ILE A 92 -9.93 -5.32 10.51
N LEU A 93 -10.29 -4.05 10.41
CA LEU A 93 -10.83 -3.46 9.19
C LEU A 93 -9.83 -3.56 8.04
N GLY A 94 -8.57 -3.27 8.30
CA GLY A 94 -7.48 -3.43 7.35
C GLY A 94 -7.33 -4.88 6.87
N TYR A 95 -7.43 -5.83 7.78
CA TYR A 95 -7.35 -7.26 7.49
C TYR A 95 -8.46 -7.74 6.55
N TYR A 96 -9.73 -7.41 6.86
CA TYR A 96 -10.88 -7.94 6.14
C TYR A 96 -11.27 -7.15 4.90
N ILE A 97 -11.02 -5.84 4.87
CA ILE A 97 -11.51 -4.96 3.81
C ILE A 97 -10.37 -4.46 2.94
N ILE A 98 -9.40 -3.76 3.53
CA ILE A 98 -8.37 -3.06 2.77
C ILE A 98 -7.37 -4.03 2.14
N GLY A 99 -6.96 -5.08 2.85
CA GLY A 99 -6.08 -6.12 2.32
C GLY A 99 -6.65 -6.76 1.04
N PRO A 100 -7.82 -7.42 1.10
CA PRO A 100 -8.46 -8.01 -0.06
C PRO A 100 -8.80 -7.01 -1.17
N PHE A 101 -9.21 -5.78 -0.82
CA PHE A 101 -9.48 -4.73 -1.79
C PHE A 101 -8.22 -4.36 -2.60
N MET A 102 -7.08 -4.16 -1.93
CA MET A 102 -5.83 -3.85 -2.61
C MET A 102 -5.34 -5.01 -3.48
N THR A 103 -5.51 -6.25 -3.02
CA THR A 103 -5.24 -7.44 -3.83
C THR A 103 -6.14 -7.48 -5.07
N GLY A 104 -7.42 -7.15 -4.94
CA GLY A 104 -8.36 -7.06 -6.04
C GLY A 104 -7.94 -6.02 -7.09
N VAL A 105 -7.53 -4.82 -6.65
CA VAL A 105 -7.01 -3.77 -7.54
C VAL A 105 -5.80 -4.27 -8.34
N LEU A 106 -4.84 -4.93 -7.66
CA LEU A 106 -3.67 -5.50 -8.31
C LEU A 106 -4.04 -6.59 -9.31
N THR A 107 -4.98 -7.46 -8.97
CA THR A 107 -5.44 -8.53 -9.86
C THR A 107 -6.08 -7.95 -11.14
N VAL A 108 -6.89 -6.91 -11.02
CA VAL A 108 -7.50 -6.22 -12.18
C VAL A 108 -6.42 -5.60 -13.07
N LEU A 109 -5.43 -4.92 -12.49
CA LEU A 109 -4.32 -4.35 -13.24
C LEU A 109 -3.50 -5.43 -13.95
N THR A 110 -3.17 -6.51 -13.26
CA THR A 110 -2.44 -7.66 -13.81
C THR A 110 -3.19 -8.28 -14.98
N TYR A 111 -4.48 -8.52 -14.81
CA TYR A 111 -5.34 -9.09 -15.87
C TYR A 111 -5.45 -8.17 -17.10
N GLY A 112 -5.56 -6.85 -16.87
CA GLY A 112 -5.58 -5.86 -17.96
C GLY A 112 -4.28 -5.88 -18.77
N VAL A 113 -3.13 -5.93 -18.10
CA VAL A 113 -1.82 -6.03 -18.77
C VAL A 113 -1.68 -7.33 -19.53
N ASP A 114 -2.06 -8.47 -18.94
CA ASP A 114 -1.96 -9.80 -19.57
C ASP A 114 -2.78 -9.89 -20.85
N ILE A 115 -4.03 -9.38 -20.86
CA ILE A 115 -4.85 -9.33 -22.08
C ILE A 115 -4.19 -8.50 -23.18
N LEU A 116 -3.62 -7.35 -22.85
CA LEU A 116 -3.01 -6.47 -23.84
C LEU A 116 -1.72 -7.06 -24.41
N VAL A 117 -0.93 -7.73 -23.57
CA VAL A 117 0.29 -8.42 -23.99
C VAL A 117 -0.06 -9.58 -24.93
N ASN A 118 -1.04 -10.42 -24.55
CA ASN A 118 -1.47 -11.56 -25.35
C ASN A 118 -2.08 -11.15 -26.73
N LYS A 119 -2.67 -9.96 -26.80
CA LYS A 119 -3.18 -9.40 -28.06
C LYS A 119 -2.15 -8.63 -28.88
N GLY A 120 -0.90 -8.57 -28.44
CA GLY A 120 0.17 -7.84 -29.12
C GLY A 120 0.05 -6.30 -29.05
N LEU A 121 -0.84 -5.78 -28.20
CA LEU A 121 -1.09 -4.34 -28.02
C LEU A 121 -0.11 -3.73 -27.00
N ILE A 122 1.16 -4.04 -27.13
CA ILE A 122 2.23 -3.64 -26.19
C ILE A 122 2.27 -2.13 -25.92
N PRO A 123 2.10 -1.22 -26.91
CA PRO A 123 2.09 0.22 -26.64
C PRO A 123 0.98 0.67 -25.70
N LEU A 124 -0.18 -0.02 -25.71
CA LEU A 124 -1.30 0.30 -24.82
C LEU A 124 -1.10 -0.20 -23.39
N VAL A 125 -0.18 -1.12 -23.17
CA VAL A 125 0.18 -1.61 -21.84
C VAL A 125 0.70 -0.48 -20.96
N ALA A 126 1.36 0.52 -21.54
CA ALA A 126 1.84 1.71 -20.83
C ALA A 126 0.72 2.45 -20.07
N ILE A 127 -0.52 2.44 -20.59
CA ILE A 127 -1.68 3.08 -19.93
C ILE A 127 -1.95 2.49 -18.54
N PHE A 128 -1.67 1.20 -18.35
CA PHE A 128 -1.84 0.52 -17.05
C PHE A 128 -0.57 0.58 -16.20
N ILE A 129 0.59 0.47 -16.83
CA ILE A 129 1.88 0.40 -16.14
C ILE A 129 2.28 1.76 -15.56
N GLU A 130 2.11 2.85 -16.30
CA GLU A 130 2.56 4.16 -15.84
C GLU A 130 1.80 4.63 -14.58
N PRO A 131 0.45 4.54 -14.50
CA PRO A 131 -0.24 4.80 -13.24
C PRO A 131 0.17 3.86 -12.11
N ALA A 132 0.43 2.59 -12.40
CA ALA A 132 0.85 1.63 -11.40
C ALA A 132 2.26 1.93 -10.85
N LYS A 133 3.18 2.41 -11.68
CA LYS A 133 4.50 2.88 -11.23
C LYS A 133 4.37 4.07 -10.27
N VAL A 134 3.52 5.04 -10.60
CA VAL A 134 3.24 6.21 -9.74
C VAL A 134 2.63 5.80 -8.41
N LEU A 135 1.77 4.78 -8.40
CA LEU A 135 1.12 4.24 -7.19
C LEU A 135 1.98 3.24 -6.41
N PHE A 136 3.28 3.13 -6.71
CA PHE A 136 4.19 2.17 -6.08
C PHE A 136 3.79 0.69 -6.25
N LEU A 137 2.95 0.38 -7.23
CA LEU A 137 2.55 -0.99 -7.60
C LEU A 137 3.57 -1.68 -8.52
N ASN A 138 4.66 -1.00 -8.83
CA ASN A 138 5.69 -1.43 -9.75
C ASN A 138 6.22 -2.84 -9.44
N ASN A 139 6.54 -3.12 -8.18
CA ASN A 139 7.09 -4.42 -7.79
C ASN A 139 6.12 -5.58 -8.07
N ALA A 140 4.82 -5.37 -7.88
CA ALA A 140 3.81 -6.39 -8.13
C ALA A 140 3.70 -6.70 -9.64
N ILE A 141 3.75 -5.68 -10.48
CA ILE A 141 3.72 -5.83 -11.94
C ILE A 141 5.02 -6.43 -12.47
N ASN A 142 6.17 -5.96 -12.00
CA ASN A 142 7.46 -6.47 -12.43
C ASN A 142 7.62 -7.95 -12.09
N HIS A 143 7.44 -8.32 -10.82
CA HIS A 143 7.64 -9.71 -10.39
C HIS A 143 6.47 -10.62 -10.74
N GLY A 144 5.25 -10.09 -10.83
CA GLY A 144 4.06 -10.88 -11.16
C GLY A 144 3.86 -11.11 -12.66
N ILE A 145 4.32 -10.19 -13.52
CA ILE A 145 4.03 -10.22 -14.95
C ILE A 145 5.32 -10.16 -15.78
N PHE A 146 6.11 -9.09 -15.63
CA PHE A 146 7.22 -8.83 -16.55
C PHE A 146 8.34 -9.84 -16.41
N THR A 147 8.71 -10.21 -15.20
CA THR A 147 9.79 -11.19 -14.99
C THR A 147 9.42 -12.58 -15.53
N PRO A 148 8.25 -13.18 -15.25
CA PRO A 148 7.89 -14.47 -15.82
C PRO A 148 7.77 -14.45 -17.35
N ILE A 149 7.03 -13.49 -17.91
CA ILE A 149 6.85 -13.40 -19.37
C ILE A 149 8.17 -13.04 -20.05
N GLY A 150 8.97 -12.17 -19.45
CA GLY A 150 10.28 -11.79 -19.94
C GLY A 150 11.27 -12.97 -20.00
N ALA A 151 11.24 -13.83 -18.99
CA ALA A 151 12.06 -15.04 -18.95
C ALA A 151 11.65 -16.02 -20.06
N GLU A 152 10.36 -16.22 -20.29
CA GLU A 152 9.83 -17.07 -21.37
C GLU A 152 10.20 -16.51 -22.75
N GLN A 153 10.01 -15.23 -23.00
CA GLN A 153 10.43 -14.58 -24.26
C GLN A 153 11.94 -14.68 -24.50
N ALA A 154 12.74 -14.46 -23.45
CA ALA A 154 14.19 -14.57 -23.57
C ALA A 154 14.64 -16.00 -23.85
N ALA A 155 13.98 -17.00 -23.30
CA ALA A 155 14.25 -18.41 -23.57
C ALA A 155 13.92 -18.80 -25.00
N GLN A 156 12.86 -18.24 -25.60
CA GLN A 156 12.41 -18.58 -26.97
C GLN A 156 13.16 -17.80 -28.05
N THR A 157 13.46 -16.53 -27.84
CA THR A 157 13.97 -15.60 -28.87
C THR A 157 15.31 -14.99 -28.57
N GLY A 158 15.86 -15.20 -27.37
CA GLY A 158 17.10 -14.56 -26.90
C GLY A 158 16.94 -13.07 -26.56
N LYS A 159 15.72 -12.51 -26.69
CA LYS A 159 15.39 -11.09 -26.42
C LYS A 159 14.05 -11.01 -25.70
N SER A 160 13.88 -9.98 -24.85
CA SER A 160 12.61 -9.73 -24.18
C SER A 160 12.26 -8.25 -24.18
N ILE A 161 11.08 -7.94 -24.69
CA ILE A 161 10.49 -6.60 -24.63
C ILE A 161 10.07 -6.28 -23.19
N MET A 162 9.67 -7.29 -22.40
CA MET A 162 9.24 -7.11 -21.03
C MET A 162 10.34 -6.56 -20.13
N TYR A 163 11.59 -7.03 -20.29
CA TYR A 163 12.74 -6.48 -19.57
C TYR A 163 13.08 -5.04 -19.97
N MET A 164 12.81 -4.64 -21.21
CA MET A 164 12.96 -3.25 -21.61
C MET A 164 11.91 -2.35 -20.98
N LEU A 165 10.66 -2.82 -20.86
CA LEU A 165 9.56 -2.10 -20.19
C LEU A 165 9.79 -1.99 -18.68
N GLU A 166 10.34 -3.04 -18.07
CA GLU A 166 10.69 -3.05 -16.65
C GLU A 166 11.79 -2.03 -16.32
N ALA A 167 12.83 -1.98 -17.15
CA ALA A 167 13.97 -1.07 -16.97
C ALA A 167 13.64 0.40 -17.28
N ASN A 168 12.52 0.69 -17.97
CA ASN A 168 12.13 2.06 -18.29
C ASN A 168 11.71 2.81 -17.00
N PRO A 169 12.42 3.88 -16.60
CA PRO A 169 12.12 4.60 -15.37
C PRO A 169 10.77 5.32 -15.38
N GLY A 170 10.17 5.55 -16.56
CA GLY A 170 8.87 6.19 -16.72
C GLY A 170 8.77 7.59 -16.14
N PRO A 171 7.57 8.20 -16.18
CA PRO A 171 7.31 9.55 -15.67
C PRO A 171 7.56 9.71 -14.17
N GLY A 172 7.47 8.63 -13.40
CA GLY A 172 7.68 8.67 -11.95
C GLY A 172 9.07 9.14 -11.53
N LEU A 173 10.09 8.83 -12.32
CA LEU A 173 11.46 9.30 -12.07
C LEU A 173 11.61 10.79 -12.39
N VAL A 174 10.93 11.28 -13.43
CA VAL A 174 10.95 12.71 -13.81
C VAL A 174 10.33 13.57 -12.72
N VAL A 175 9.25 13.11 -12.08
CA VAL A 175 8.60 13.82 -10.96
C VAL A 175 9.48 13.82 -9.71
N LEU A 176 10.30 12.79 -9.50
CA LEU A 176 11.23 12.73 -8.35
C LEU A 176 12.48 13.61 -8.54
N LEU A 177 12.83 13.94 -9.78
CA LEU A 177 14.01 14.73 -10.12
C LEU A 177 13.69 16.23 -10.39
N ALA A 178 12.41 16.61 -10.44
CA ALA A 178 11.92 17.98 -10.57
C ALA A 178 11.63 18.62 -9.21
#